data_bcf0f4042b87906bc391c2e7c3b0a7d1
#
_entry.id   bcf0f4042b87906bc391c2e7c3b0a7d1
#
_cell.length_a   1.000
_cell.length_b   1.000
_cell.length_c   1.000
_cell.angle_alpha   90.00
_cell.angle_beta   90.00
_cell.angle_gamma   90.00
#
_symmetry.space_group_name_H-M   'P 1'
#
loop_
_entity.id
_entity.type
_entity.pdbx_description
1 polymer ?
#
loop_
_entity_poly.entity_id
_entity_poly.type
_entity_poly.pdbx_seq_one_letter_code
_entity_poly.pdbx_strand_id
1 'polypeptide(L)'
;IVSYYLKLDYALNLSYGVSISGLIQLLFLIFFTSKYYKPSIIFRNKIKKKVKFFLKKLLPSIFSSGIVQISILVGTIIASFQAGAVSYLYYADRIYQINLAIAGIAVSTVSLPALSKLIKNKKIYQANKIQNKSIELSLLLSLPASFALIIGSEVIVNALFGYGSFTEDDIKQTSLALQYFGYGIPAFAILKIFANFFFARDNT
;
A
#
# COMPACT_ATOMS: atom_id res chain seq x y z
N ILE A 1 -15.02 2.05 24.63
CA ILE A 1 -15.27 2.26 26.06
C ILE A 1 -15.23 3.77 26.38
N VAL A 2 -14.17 4.51 26.01
CA VAL A 2 -14.05 5.96 26.28
C VAL A 2 -15.16 6.78 25.61
N SER A 3 -15.58 6.41 24.39
CA SER A 3 -16.64 7.11 23.64
C SER A 3 -18.02 7.00 24.29
N TYR A 4 -18.29 5.87 24.96
CA TYR A 4 -19.54 5.66 25.69
C TYR A 4 -19.70 6.61 26.87
N TYR A 5 -18.61 6.89 27.58
CA TYR A 5 -18.61 7.78 28.74
C TYR A 5 -18.68 9.27 28.36
N LEU A 6 -18.17 9.66 27.20
CA LEU A 6 -18.06 11.07 26.81
C LEU A 6 -19.23 11.59 25.97
N LYS A 7 -20.23 10.75 25.61
CA LYS A 7 -21.38 11.11 24.74
C LYS A 7 -21.02 11.89 23.45
N LEU A 8 -19.79 11.70 22.97
CA LEU A 8 -19.30 12.33 21.76
C LEU A 8 -19.65 11.46 20.53
N ASP A 9 -19.85 12.08 19.38
CA ASP A 9 -20.06 11.37 18.11
C ASP A 9 -18.92 10.38 17.84
N TYR A 10 -19.25 9.15 17.50
CA TYR A 10 -18.28 8.09 17.25
C TYR A 10 -17.20 8.48 16.24
N ALA A 11 -17.57 9.25 15.22
CA ALA A 11 -16.65 9.74 14.19
C ALA A 11 -15.61 10.71 14.75
N LEU A 12 -16.02 11.63 15.62
CA LEU A 12 -15.11 12.57 16.29
C LEU A 12 -14.15 11.85 17.23
N ASN A 13 -14.63 10.87 17.99
CA ASN A 13 -13.78 10.11 18.92
C ASN A 13 -12.73 9.29 18.17
N LEU A 14 -13.09 8.69 17.04
CA LEU A 14 -12.14 7.97 16.17
C LEU A 14 -11.10 8.93 15.60
N SER A 15 -11.49 10.12 15.15
CA SER A 15 -10.56 11.11 14.60
C SER A 15 -9.57 11.63 15.65
N TYR A 16 -10.01 11.87 16.88
CA TYR A 16 -9.12 12.19 18.00
C TYR A 16 -8.18 11.02 18.33
N GLY A 17 -8.67 9.78 18.32
CA GLY A 17 -7.84 8.59 18.50
C GLY A 17 -6.70 8.49 17.51
N VAL A 18 -6.99 8.72 16.21
CA VAL A 18 -5.97 8.74 15.15
C VAL A 18 -4.95 9.87 15.36
N SER A 19 -5.41 11.07 15.71
CA SER A 19 -4.53 12.22 15.93
C SER A 19 -3.61 12.01 17.14
N ILE A 20 -4.13 11.49 18.23
CA ILE A 20 -3.36 11.18 19.45
C ILE A 20 -2.35 10.06 19.18
N SER A 21 -2.75 9.00 18.46
CA SER A 21 -1.83 7.91 18.11
C SER A 21 -0.69 8.40 17.23
N GLY A 22 -0.96 9.31 16.28
CA GLY A 22 0.07 9.95 15.45
C GLY A 22 1.07 10.77 16.27
N LEU A 23 0.58 11.53 17.27
CA LEU A 23 1.45 12.27 18.18
C LEU A 23 2.31 11.34 19.04
N ILE A 24 1.73 10.28 19.60
CA ILE A 24 2.46 9.28 20.39
C ILE A 24 3.55 8.62 19.55
N GLN A 25 3.22 8.22 18.32
CA GLN A 25 4.18 7.64 17.39
C GLN A 25 5.34 8.59 17.06
N LEU A 26 5.04 9.87 16.83
CA LEU A 26 6.04 10.90 16.58
C LEU A 26 6.97 11.09 17.77
N LEU A 27 6.41 11.23 18.97
CA LEU A 27 7.18 11.37 20.21
C LEU A 27 8.08 10.15 20.46
N PHE A 28 7.54 8.95 20.24
CA PHE A 28 8.29 7.70 20.36
C PHE A 28 9.48 7.69 19.38
N LEU A 29 9.26 8.02 18.11
CA LEU A 29 10.32 8.09 17.12
C LEU A 29 11.37 9.15 17.45
N ILE A 30 10.96 10.34 17.89
CA ILE A 30 11.89 11.39 18.32
C ILE A 30 12.75 10.89 19.49
N PHE A 31 12.13 10.27 20.49
CA PHE A 31 12.84 9.76 21.67
C PHE A 31 13.90 8.73 21.29
N PHE A 32 13.54 7.72 20.49
CA PHE A 32 14.49 6.70 20.06
C PHE A 32 15.54 7.21 19.07
N THR A 33 15.16 8.10 18.15
CA THR A 33 16.09 8.67 17.16
C THR A 33 17.06 9.66 17.79
N SER A 34 16.64 10.41 18.81
CA SER A 34 17.51 11.38 19.49
C SER A 34 18.75 10.75 20.13
N LYS A 35 18.69 9.47 20.46
CA LYS A 35 19.82 8.69 20.96
C LYS A 35 20.93 8.48 19.92
N TYR A 36 20.54 8.39 18.63
CA TYR A 36 21.47 8.07 17.52
C TYR A 36 21.76 9.27 16.63
N TYR A 37 20.84 10.22 16.55
CA TYR A 37 20.92 11.37 15.65
C TYR A 37 20.29 12.62 16.29
N LYS A 38 21.11 13.66 16.45
CA LYS A 38 20.63 15.00 16.86
C LYS A 38 20.48 15.84 15.59
N PRO A 39 19.25 16.10 15.13
CA PRO A 39 19.04 16.93 13.96
C PRO A 39 19.52 18.36 14.24
N SER A 40 20.49 18.86 13.48
CA SER A 40 20.86 20.26 13.48
C SER A 40 20.13 20.96 12.34
N ILE A 41 19.17 21.84 12.67
CA ILE A 41 18.49 22.68 11.69
C ILE A 41 19.43 23.83 11.36
N ILE A 42 20.27 23.65 10.35
CA ILE A 42 21.13 24.71 9.84
C ILE A 42 20.46 25.28 8.58
N PHE A 43 19.89 26.47 8.69
CA PHE A 43 19.42 27.23 7.54
C PHE A 43 20.61 27.64 6.67
N ARG A 44 20.88 26.87 5.61
CA ARG A 44 21.94 27.19 4.65
C ARG A 44 21.34 27.81 3.40
N ASN A 45 21.67 29.03 3.10
CA ASN A 45 21.17 29.78 1.93
C ASN A 45 21.57 29.21 0.56
N LYS A 46 22.41 28.17 0.49
CA LYS A 46 22.82 27.56 -0.77
C LYS A 46 22.50 26.06 -0.80
N ILE A 47 21.62 25.71 -1.71
CA ILE A 47 21.27 24.29 -1.98
C ILE A 47 22.50 23.61 -2.62
N LYS A 48 23.04 22.58 -1.95
CA LYS A 48 24.17 21.80 -2.49
C LYS A 48 23.78 21.12 -3.80
N LYS A 49 24.75 20.97 -4.73
CA LYS A 49 24.55 20.29 -6.03
C LYS A 49 23.87 18.92 -5.89
N LYS A 50 24.17 18.14 -4.83
CA LYS A 50 23.54 16.86 -4.54
C LYS A 50 22.05 16.97 -4.25
N VAL A 51 21.60 18.01 -3.53
CA VAL A 51 20.18 18.26 -3.22
C VAL A 51 19.44 18.68 -4.50
N LYS A 52 20.07 19.52 -5.34
CA LYS A 52 19.49 19.91 -6.65
C LYS A 52 19.32 18.68 -7.57
N PHE A 53 20.29 17.79 -7.58
CA PHE A 53 20.21 16.51 -8.32
C PHE A 53 19.09 15.61 -7.80
N PHE A 54 18.96 15.50 -6.47
CA PHE A 54 17.87 14.76 -5.84
C PHE A 54 16.51 15.35 -6.20
N LEU A 55 16.33 16.66 -6.08
CA LEU A 55 15.08 17.34 -6.46
C LEU A 55 14.74 17.13 -7.93
N LYS A 56 15.73 17.15 -8.82
CA LYS A 56 15.51 16.88 -10.26
C LYS A 56 15.03 15.44 -10.53
N LYS A 57 15.52 14.45 -9.77
CA LYS A 57 15.03 13.07 -9.85
C LYS A 57 13.68 12.87 -9.18
N LEU A 58 13.35 13.69 -8.20
CA LEU A 58 12.11 13.59 -7.44
C LEU A 58 10.88 14.02 -8.27
N LEU A 59 11.04 15.01 -9.15
CA LEU A 59 9.95 15.48 -10.01
C LEU A 59 9.30 14.37 -10.87
N PRO A 60 10.04 13.57 -11.64
CA PRO A 60 9.45 12.46 -12.40
C PRO A 60 8.76 11.42 -11.50
N SER A 61 9.34 11.14 -10.33
CA SER A 61 8.76 10.19 -9.37
C SER A 61 7.44 10.68 -8.77
N ILE A 62 7.29 12.00 -8.53
CA ILE A 62 6.03 12.61 -8.10
C ILE A 62 4.95 12.43 -9.17
N PHE A 63 5.28 12.65 -10.45
CA PHE A 63 4.33 12.44 -11.53
C PHE A 63 3.90 10.97 -11.62
N SER A 64 4.85 10.04 -11.57
CA SER A 64 4.56 8.61 -11.62
C SER A 64 3.66 8.15 -10.45
N SER A 65 3.95 8.59 -9.23
CA SER A 65 3.11 8.28 -8.06
C SER A 65 1.77 9.01 -8.09
N GLY A 66 1.74 10.22 -8.65
CA GLY A 66 0.54 11.05 -8.79
C GLY A 66 -0.51 10.41 -9.69
N ILE A 67 -0.12 9.71 -10.74
CA ILE A 67 -1.04 9.00 -11.64
C ILE A 67 -1.88 7.98 -10.88
N VAL A 68 -1.26 7.24 -9.95
CA VAL A 68 -1.98 6.26 -9.12
C VAL A 68 -3.02 6.96 -8.23
N GLN A 69 -2.66 8.09 -7.62
CA GLN A 69 -3.57 8.86 -6.77
C GLN A 69 -4.72 9.47 -7.58
N ILE A 70 -4.45 9.97 -8.78
CA ILE A 70 -5.49 10.46 -9.69
C ILE A 70 -6.45 9.33 -10.07
N SER A 71 -5.94 8.13 -10.37
CA SER A 71 -6.76 6.97 -10.70
C SER A 71 -7.69 6.59 -9.54
N ILE A 72 -7.19 6.58 -8.30
CA ILE A 72 -8.00 6.31 -7.10
C ILE A 72 -9.07 7.41 -6.94
N LEU A 73 -8.72 8.67 -7.13
CA LEU A 73 -9.64 9.79 -7.01
C LEU A 73 -10.76 9.71 -8.05
N VAL A 74 -10.42 9.45 -9.31
CA VAL A 74 -11.41 9.26 -10.39
C VAL A 74 -12.31 8.07 -10.10
N GLY A 75 -11.75 6.94 -9.67
CA GLY A 75 -12.52 5.76 -9.26
C GLY A 75 -13.50 6.06 -8.11
N THR A 76 -13.07 6.84 -7.11
CA THR A 76 -13.92 7.26 -6.00
C THR A 76 -15.04 8.19 -6.45
N ILE A 77 -14.74 9.14 -7.36
CA ILE A 77 -15.76 10.02 -7.94
C ILE A 77 -16.83 9.19 -8.69
N ILE A 78 -16.40 8.25 -9.52
CA ILE A 78 -17.34 7.36 -10.25
C ILE A 78 -18.18 6.54 -9.27
N ALA A 79 -17.56 5.97 -8.25
CA ALA A 79 -18.27 5.19 -7.23
C ALA A 79 -19.26 6.04 -6.42
N SER A 80 -19.02 7.33 -6.24
CA SER A 80 -19.91 8.22 -5.49
C SER A 80 -21.29 8.44 -6.13
N PHE A 81 -21.44 8.13 -7.41
CA PHE A 81 -22.75 8.19 -8.09
C PHE A 81 -23.72 7.07 -7.64
N GLN A 82 -23.20 6.03 -6.99
CA GLN A 82 -24.02 4.94 -6.44
C GLN A 82 -23.95 4.98 -4.91
N ALA A 83 -25.12 4.96 -4.26
CA ALA A 83 -25.20 4.97 -2.80
C ALA A 83 -24.47 3.73 -2.22
N GLY A 84 -23.61 3.98 -1.22
CA GLY A 84 -22.83 2.92 -0.55
C GLY A 84 -21.59 2.40 -1.29
N ALA A 85 -21.46 2.63 -2.61
CA ALA A 85 -20.40 2.02 -3.42
C ALA A 85 -18.98 2.38 -2.93
N VAL A 86 -18.74 3.60 -2.49
CA VAL A 86 -17.45 4.01 -1.92
C VAL A 86 -17.10 3.19 -0.69
N SER A 87 -18.10 2.92 0.17
CA SER A 87 -17.90 2.09 1.38
C SER A 87 -17.62 0.64 1.02
N TYR A 88 -18.38 0.06 0.08
CA TYR A 88 -18.16 -1.32 -0.38
C TYR A 88 -16.76 -1.52 -0.96
N LEU A 89 -16.30 -0.59 -1.80
CA LEU A 89 -14.96 -0.61 -2.35
C LEU A 89 -13.90 -0.46 -1.25
N TYR A 90 -14.13 0.37 -0.26
CA TYR A 90 -13.21 0.57 0.86
C TYR A 90 -13.05 -0.72 1.69
N TYR A 91 -14.13 -1.41 2.03
CA TYR A 91 -14.06 -2.68 2.76
C TYR A 91 -13.38 -3.77 1.94
N ALA A 92 -13.73 -3.89 0.66
CA ALA A 92 -13.11 -4.84 -0.25
C ALA A 92 -11.60 -4.57 -0.42
N ASP A 93 -11.20 -3.30 -0.54
CA ASP A 93 -9.80 -2.89 -0.68
C ASP A 93 -8.96 -3.28 0.56
N ARG A 94 -9.51 -3.25 1.77
CA ARG A 94 -8.80 -3.69 2.98
C ARG A 94 -8.40 -5.16 2.93
N ILE A 95 -9.29 -6.02 2.47
CA ILE A 95 -9.00 -7.46 2.32
C ILE A 95 -8.00 -7.67 1.18
N TYR A 96 -8.21 -7.00 0.06
CA TYR A 96 -7.32 -7.06 -1.10
C TYR A 96 -5.90 -6.63 -0.76
N GLN A 97 -5.71 -5.53 -0.02
CA GLN A 97 -4.40 -5.02 0.37
C GLN A 97 -3.58 -6.01 1.19
N ILE A 98 -4.19 -6.82 2.05
CA ILE A 98 -3.50 -7.86 2.82
C ILE A 98 -2.83 -8.87 1.88
N ASN A 99 -3.59 -9.37 0.91
CA ASN A 99 -3.08 -10.34 -0.07
C ASN A 99 -1.98 -9.75 -0.95
N LEU A 100 -2.17 -8.51 -1.40
CA LEU A 100 -1.18 -7.80 -2.21
C LEU A 100 0.10 -7.50 -1.41
N ALA A 101 -0.03 -7.20 -0.11
CA ALA A 101 1.13 -6.97 0.76
C ALA A 101 2.01 -8.22 0.87
N ILE A 102 1.41 -9.39 1.00
CA ILE A 102 2.13 -10.67 1.12
C ILE A 102 2.73 -11.06 -0.24
N ALA A 103 1.93 -11.13 -1.29
CA ALA A 103 2.34 -11.66 -2.58
C ALA A 103 3.21 -10.69 -3.41
N GLY A 104 2.96 -9.39 -3.30
CA GLY A 104 3.65 -8.38 -4.09
C GLY A 104 4.67 -7.58 -3.30
N ILE A 105 4.23 -6.88 -2.24
CA ILE A 105 5.07 -5.91 -1.53
C ILE A 105 6.19 -6.59 -0.75
N ALA A 106 5.91 -7.67 -0.01
CA ALA A 106 6.92 -8.36 0.77
C ALA A 106 8.03 -8.95 -0.12
N VAL A 107 7.64 -9.67 -1.18
CA VAL A 107 8.60 -10.24 -2.15
C VAL A 107 9.43 -9.16 -2.81
N SER A 108 8.81 -8.06 -3.23
CA SER A 108 9.49 -6.95 -3.90
C SER A 108 10.45 -6.22 -2.94
N THR A 109 10.07 -6.02 -1.69
CA THR A 109 10.91 -5.34 -0.69
C THR A 109 12.17 -6.13 -0.35
N VAL A 110 12.06 -7.47 -0.26
CA VAL A 110 13.22 -8.34 -0.01
C VAL A 110 14.14 -8.43 -1.23
N SER A 111 13.58 -8.44 -2.44
CA SER A 111 14.37 -8.59 -3.67
C SER A 111 15.13 -7.31 -4.08
N LEU A 112 14.61 -6.13 -3.77
CA LEU A 112 15.18 -4.84 -4.21
C LEU A 112 16.65 -4.63 -3.79
N PRO A 113 17.06 -4.83 -2.51
CA PRO A 113 18.45 -4.63 -2.11
C PRO A 113 19.42 -5.61 -2.82
N ALA A 114 19.00 -6.86 -2.99
CA ALA A 114 19.78 -7.88 -3.68
C ALA A 114 19.95 -7.53 -5.17
N LEU A 115 18.89 -7.12 -5.84
CA LEU A 115 18.92 -6.67 -7.23
C LEU A 115 19.83 -5.45 -7.41
N SER A 116 19.67 -4.42 -6.58
CA SER A 116 20.48 -3.19 -6.65
C SER A 116 21.99 -3.49 -6.48
N LYS A 117 22.34 -4.40 -5.54
CA LYS A 117 23.73 -4.82 -5.33
C LYS A 117 24.31 -5.56 -6.54
N LEU A 118 23.56 -6.47 -7.15
CA LEU A 118 24.01 -7.24 -8.31
C LEU A 118 24.13 -6.38 -9.55
N ILE A 119 23.20 -5.47 -9.80
CA ILE A 119 23.23 -4.53 -10.93
C ILE A 119 24.42 -3.58 -10.79
N LYS A 120 24.66 -3.02 -9.60
CA LYS A 120 25.83 -2.18 -9.32
C LYS A 120 27.15 -2.90 -9.58
N ASN A 121 27.21 -4.20 -9.29
CA ASN A 121 28.38 -5.05 -9.52
C ASN A 121 28.42 -5.64 -10.94
N LYS A 122 27.57 -5.19 -11.86
CA LYS A 122 27.46 -5.65 -13.26
C LYS A 122 27.19 -7.17 -13.42
N LYS A 123 26.66 -7.83 -12.38
CA LYS A 123 26.30 -9.24 -12.40
C LYS A 123 24.88 -9.46 -12.91
N ILE A 124 24.63 -9.08 -14.17
CA ILE A 124 23.30 -9.03 -14.77
C ILE A 124 22.62 -10.40 -14.79
N TYR A 125 23.34 -11.48 -15.11
CA TYR A 125 22.78 -12.83 -15.11
C TYR A 125 22.20 -13.22 -13.75
N GLN A 126 22.93 -12.92 -12.65
CA GLN A 126 22.47 -13.21 -11.30
C GLN A 126 21.29 -12.31 -10.91
N ALA A 127 21.27 -11.04 -11.34
CA ALA A 127 20.16 -10.15 -11.13
C ALA A 127 18.87 -10.68 -11.80
N ASN A 128 18.96 -11.12 -13.05
CA ASN A 128 17.83 -11.71 -13.77
C ASN A 128 17.33 -13.00 -13.10
N LYS A 129 18.23 -13.83 -12.55
CA LYS A 129 17.86 -15.04 -11.80
C LYS A 129 17.04 -14.70 -10.55
N ILE A 130 17.46 -13.67 -9.78
CA ILE A 130 16.69 -13.19 -8.62
C ILE A 130 15.35 -12.62 -9.06
N GLN A 131 15.32 -11.85 -10.14
CA GLN A 131 14.08 -11.29 -10.70
C GLN A 131 13.07 -12.40 -11.04
N ASN A 132 13.50 -13.41 -11.80
CA ASN A 132 12.63 -14.52 -12.18
C ASN A 132 12.11 -15.29 -10.95
N LYS A 133 13.00 -15.58 -9.98
CA LYS A 133 12.59 -16.23 -8.74
C LYS A 133 11.59 -15.40 -7.92
N SER A 134 11.73 -14.07 -7.95
CA SER A 134 10.77 -13.17 -7.30
C SER A 134 9.41 -13.20 -8.00
N ILE A 135 9.38 -13.29 -9.33
CA ILE A 135 8.13 -13.43 -10.10
C ILE A 135 7.47 -14.78 -9.80
N GLU A 136 8.23 -15.88 -9.83
CA GLU A 136 7.73 -17.21 -9.50
C GLU A 136 7.11 -17.25 -8.10
N LEU A 137 7.82 -16.74 -7.09
CA LEU A 137 7.32 -16.70 -5.72
C LEU A 137 6.08 -15.82 -5.57
N SER A 138 6.06 -14.68 -6.24
CA SER A 138 4.92 -13.78 -6.22
C SER A 138 3.69 -14.42 -6.87
N LEU A 139 3.85 -15.11 -8.00
CA LEU A 139 2.79 -15.85 -8.65
C LEU A 139 2.29 -17.02 -7.78
N LEU A 140 3.23 -17.76 -7.17
CA LEU A 140 2.89 -18.86 -6.27
C LEU A 140 2.00 -18.42 -5.11
N LEU A 141 2.23 -17.20 -4.59
CA LEU A 141 1.44 -16.65 -3.49
C LEU A 141 0.17 -15.95 -3.98
N SER A 142 0.25 -15.23 -5.10
CA SER A 142 -0.86 -14.41 -5.60
C SER A 142 -1.97 -15.23 -6.27
N LEU A 143 -1.64 -16.33 -6.97
CA LEU A 143 -2.65 -17.14 -7.65
C LEU A 143 -3.62 -17.83 -6.67
N PRO A 144 -3.17 -18.56 -5.63
CA PRO A 144 -4.10 -19.13 -4.66
C PRO A 144 -4.91 -18.06 -3.93
N ALA A 145 -4.29 -16.92 -3.57
CA ALA A 145 -4.99 -15.81 -2.94
C ALA A 145 -6.07 -15.21 -3.86
N SER A 146 -5.76 -15.04 -5.14
CA SER A 146 -6.71 -14.59 -6.16
C SER A 146 -7.90 -15.55 -6.25
N PHE A 147 -7.66 -16.85 -6.39
CA PHE A 147 -8.73 -17.87 -6.43
C PHE A 147 -9.58 -17.85 -5.16
N ALA A 148 -8.96 -17.74 -3.99
CA ALA A 148 -9.67 -17.66 -2.72
C ALA A 148 -10.60 -16.44 -2.66
N LEU A 149 -10.16 -15.27 -3.14
CA LEU A 149 -10.99 -14.07 -3.18
C LEU A 149 -12.06 -14.12 -4.27
N ILE A 150 -11.83 -14.79 -5.39
CA ILE A 150 -12.82 -14.92 -6.46
C ILE A 150 -13.95 -15.86 -6.04
N ILE A 151 -13.62 -17.03 -5.47
CA ILE A 151 -14.58 -18.06 -5.14
C ILE A 151 -15.19 -17.83 -3.76
N GLY A 152 -14.38 -17.39 -2.80
CA GLY A 152 -14.74 -17.26 -1.39
C GLY A 152 -15.12 -15.84 -0.95
N SER A 153 -15.27 -14.89 -1.87
CA SER A 153 -15.51 -13.47 -1.53
C SER A 153 -16.66 -13.27 -0.54
N GLU A 154 -17.79 -13.91 -0.78
CA GLU A 154 -18.99 -13.77 0.07
C GLU A 154 -18.76 -14.33 1.47
N VAL A 155 -18.19 -15.53 1.55
CA VAL A 155 -17.86 -16.17 2.84
C VAL A 155 -16.86 -15.33 3.63
N ILE A 156 -15.85 -14.80 2.96
CA ILE A 156 -14.80 -13.96 3.59
C ILE A 156 -15.41 -12.65 4.10
N VAL A 157 -16.20 -11.96 3.28
CA VAL A 157 -16.84 -10.68 3.66
C VAL A 157 -17.83 -10.89 4.79
N ASN A 158 -18.67 -11.93 4.71
CA ASN A 158 -19.62 -12.26 5.77
C ASN A 158 -18.92 -12.59 7.09
N ALA A 159 -17.86 -13.39 7.06
CA ALA A 159 -17.09 -13.74 8.25
C ALA A 159 -16.39 -12.54 8.90
N LEU A 160 -15.94 -11.57 8.12
CA LEU A 160 -15.20 -10.40 8.63
C LEU A 160 -16.11 -9.24 9.02
N PHE A 161 -17.20 -9.01 8.28
CA PHE A 161 -18.02 -7.81 8.40
C PHE A 161 -19.52 -8.09 8.60
N GLY A 162 -20.00 -9.35 8.47
CA GLY A 162 -21.39 -9.73 8.54
C GLY A 162 -21.99 -9.68 9.95
N TYR A 163 -21.74 -8.57 10.68
CA TYR A 163 -22.29 -8.33 12.00
C TYR A 163 -22.65 -6.85 12.22
N GLY A 164 -23.48 -6.59 13.24
CA GLY A 164 -23.90 -5.24 13.59
C GLY A 164 -24.86 -4.63 12.58
N SER A 165 -24.50 -3.49 12.01
CA SER A 165 -25.34 -2.76 11.03
C SER A 165 -25.05 -3.15 9.57
N PHE A 166 -24.17 -4.13 9.31
CA PHE A 166 -23.84 -4.55 7.97
C PHE A 166 -24.93 -5.49 7.44
N THR A 167 -25.63 -5.09 6.40
CA THR A 167 -26.78 -5.82 5.85
C THR A 167 -26.34 -6.91 4.87
N GLU A 168 -27.27 -7.80 4.50
CA GLU A 168 -27.01 -8.82 3.47
C GLU A 168 -26.68 -8.19 2.10
N ASP A 169 -27.30 -7.06 1.77
CA ASP A 169 -26.96 -6.32 0.54
C ASP A 169 -25.56 -5.73 0.60
N ASP A 170 -25.15 -5.19 1.74
CA ASP A 170 -23.77 -4.71 1.94
C ASP A 170 -22.76 -5.85 1.77
N ILE A 171 -23.05 -7.04 2.29
CA ILE A 171 -22.22 -8.24 2.10
C ILE A 171 -22.11 -8.54 0.61
N LYS A 172 -23.22 -8.60 -0.10
CA LYS A 172 -23.26 -8.94 -1.52
C LYS A 172 -22.48 -7.95 -2.38
N GLN A 173 -22.71 -6.66 -2.18
CA GLN A 173 -22.02 -5.60 -2.95
C GLN A 173 -20.53 -5.55 -2.65
N THR A 174 -20.15 -5.68 -1.38
CA THR A 174 -18.74 -5.75 -0.96
C THR A 174 -18.05 -7.00 -1.51
N SER A 175 -18.74 -8.15 -1.50
CA SER A 175 -18.23 -9.41 -2.04
C SER A 175 -17.99 -9.34 -3.54
N LEU A 176 -18.90 -8.70 -4.26
CA LEU A 176 -18.76 -8.48 -5.69
C LEU A 176 -17.52 -7.60 -5.99
N ALA A 177 -17.35 -6.51 -5.25
CA ALA A 177 -16.16 -5.66 -5.36
C ALA A 177 -14.87 -6.44 -5.05
N LEU A 178 -14.87 -7.27 -4.00
CA LEU A 178 -13.74 -8.10 -3.61
C LEU A 178 -13.40 -9.14 -4.67
N GLN A 179 -14.39 -9.75 -5.29
CA GLN A 179 -14.22 -10.70 -6.40
C GLN A 179 -13.49 -10.05 -7.58
N TYR A 180 -13.90 -8.85 -7.98
CA TYR A 180 -13.23 -8.11 -9.04
C TYR A 180 -11.79 -7.72 -8.67
N PHE A 181 -11.54 -7.31 -7.44
CA PHE A 181 -10.17 -7.08 -6.96
C PHE A 181 -9.33 -8.36 -6.97
N GLY A 182 -9.93 -9.51 -6.68
CA GLY A 182 -9.28 -10.82 -6.75
C GLY A 182 -8.62 -11.08 -8.11
N TYR A 183 -9.29 -10.78 -9.22
CA TYR A 183 -8.73 -10.93 -10.57
C TYR A 183 -7.47 -10.07 -10.78
N GLY A 184 -7.37 -8.92 -10.11
CA GLY A 184 -6.24 -8.02 -10.26
C GLY A 184 -4.98 -8.42 -9.48
N ILE A 185 -5.08 -9.26 -8.45
CA ILE A 185 -3.96 -9.55 -7.53
C ILE A 185 -2.70 -10.03 -8.26
N PRO A 186 -2.73 -11.05 -9.14
CA PRO A 186 -1.52 -11.52 -9.81
C PRO A 186 -0.86 -10.44 -10.65
N ALA A 187 -1.66 -9.67 -11.38
CA ALA A 187 -1.15 -8.59 -12.23
C ALA A 187 -0.48 -7.48 -11.40
N PHE A 188 -1.12 -7.03 -10.33
CA PHE A 188 -0.56 -6.01 -9.44
C PHE A 188 0.67 -6.50 -8.67
N ALA A 189 0.70 -7.77 -8.27
CA ALA A 189 1.85 -8.37 -7.61
C ALA A 189 3.07 -8.39 -8.53
N ILE A 190 2.90 -8.80 -9.78
CA ILE A 190 3.96 -8.77 -10.80
C ILE A 190 4.41 -7.33 -11.09
N LEU A 191 3.47 -6.39 -11.19
CA LEU A 191 3.77 -4.98 -11.42
C LEU A 191 4.70 -4.41 -10.34
N LYS A 192 4.49 -4.76 -9.06
CA LYS A 192 5.36 -4.36 -7.95
C LYS A 192 6.78 -4.89 -8.11
N ILE A 193 6.95 -6.10 -8.59
CA ILE A 193 8.27 -6.71 -8.82
C ILE A 193 8.98 -6.03 -10.00
N PHE A 194 8.28 -5.77 -11.10
CA PHE A 194 8.85 -5.05 -12.22
C PHE A 194 9.22 -3.61 -11.86
N ALA A 195 8.40 -2.90 -11.10
CA ALA A 195 8.73 -1.57 -10.62
C ALA A 195 10.06 -1.56 -9.85
N ASN A 196 10.29 -2.54 -8.98
CA ASN A 196 11.55 -2.66 -8.25
C ASN A 196 12.75 -2.94 -9.17
N PHE A 197 12.55 -3.66 -10.25
CA PHE A 197 13.60 -3.90 -11.24
C PHE A 197 14.04 -2.61 -11.95
N PHE A 198 13.07 -1.72 -12.25
CA PHE A 198 13.38 -0.40 -12.79
C PHE A 198 14.05 0.50 -11.74
N PHE A 199 13.56 0.50 -10.51
CA PHE A 199 14.17 1.27 -9.41
C PHE A 199 15.61 0.81 -9.11
N ALA A 200 15.89 -0.50 -9.17
CA ALA A 200 17.23 -1.02 -8.97
C ALA A 200 18.23 -0.56 -10.05
N ARG A 201 17.74 -0.17 -11.23
CA ARG A 201 18.54 0.38 -12.35
C ARG A 201 18.61 1.91 -12.37
N ASP A 202 18.12 2.60 -11.35
CA ASP A 202 17.99 4.06 -11.34
C ASP A 202 17.15 4.63 -12.50
N ASN A 203 16.31 3.80 -13.12
CA ASN A 203 15.43 4.15 -14.22
C ASN A 203 14.00 4.30 -13.67
N THR A 204 13.60 5.53 -13.34
CA THR A 204 12.28 5.87 -12.78
C THR A 204 11.41 6.56 -13.82
#